data_f34a8874327442e6222c71b1f364a8c8
#
_entry.id   f34a8874327442e6222c71b1f364a8c8
#
_cell.length_a   1.000
_cell.length_b   1.000
_cell.length_c   1.000
_cell.angle_alpha   90.00
_cell.angle_beta   90.00
_cell.angle_gamma   90.00
#
_symmetry.space_group_name_H-M   'P 1'
#
loop_
_entity.id
_entity.type
_entity.pdbx_description
1 polymer ?
#
loop_
_entity_poly.entity_id
_entity_poly.type
_entity_poly.pdbx_seq_one_letter_code
_entity_poly.pdbx_strand_id
1 'polypeptide(L)'
;FSQCFCFVCAAVFLLFNNTKSQNIESESILIKGGWYIDLTQMKKEKNRGILIQDGLIVSLNYEDQKSLNNLRQINLMDSQTILPGMIDMHAHYNFDLVDQGRVDEVNFNGMIFLANGVTSTWSAGEYNPERVIKHRDSINKGDKIGPRIFNSGPYFGGFRCEYSVKAAEDDCVAWPNDISEQEIRNEVNKWAQKGVISIKIKQATPGETKILIEEAHKNGMTTAAHLANYYGEYDVDLRDAILMGLDRVEHQITLGNGGAKSKEMDQMIDLMIKRKIYYDANLQMYGGINLRAQ
;
A
#
# COMPACT_ATOMS: atom_id res chain seq x y z
N PHE A 1 -2.65 -4.73 -24.50
CA PHE A 1 -2.96 -4.06 -23.21
C PHE A 1 -4.06 -4.76 -22.39
N SER A 2 -4.44 -6.02 -22.72
CA SER A 2 -5.67 -6.65 -22.16
C SER A 2 -5.45 -7.91 -21.32
N GLN A 3 -4.27 -8.21 -20.80
CA GLN A 3 -4.08 -9.50 -20.07
C GLN A 3 -3.33 -9.41 -18.72
N CYS A 4 -2.97 -8.25 -18.22
CA CYS A 4 -2.13 -8.18 -17.01
C CYS A 4 -2.88 -7.84 -15.69
N PHE A 5 -4.18 -7.54 -15.71
CA PHE A 5 -4.91 -7.10 -14.50
C PHE A 5 -5.61 -8.21 -13.72
N CYS A 6 -5.69 -9.44 -14.27
CA CYS A 6 -6.46 -10.53 -13.64
C CYS A 6 -5.68 -11.39 -12.62
N PHE A 7 -4.36 -11.32 -12.57
CA PHE A 7 -3.56 -12.25 -11.76
C PHE A 7 -3.28 -11.81 -10.32
N VAL A 8 -3.35 -10.51 -10.01
CA VAL A 8 -3.09 -10.02 -8.64
C VAL A 8 -4.29 -10.20 -7.71
N CYS A 9 -5.51 -10.21 -8.24
CA CYS A 9 -6.72 -10.44 -7.42
C CYS A 9 -6.92 -11.92 -7.03
N ALA A 10 -6.43 -12.87 -7.80
CA ALA A 10 -6.68 -14.30 -7.54
C ALA A 10 -5.73 -14.91 -6.49
N ALA A 11 -4.52 -14.39 -6.33
CA ALA A 11 -3.53 -14.96 -5.40
C ALA A 11 -3.77 -14.60 -3.93
N VAL A 12 -4.50 -13.51 -3.65
CA VAL A 12 -4.82 -13.09 -2.27
C VAL A 12 -6.00 -13.89 -1.68
N PHE A 13 -6.79 -14.55 -2.53
CA PHE A 13 -7.99 -15.29 -2.08
C PHE A 13 -7.72 -16.69 -1.52
N LEU A 14 -6.52 -17.27 -1.69
CA LEU A 14 -6.25 -18.67 -1.30
C LEU A 14 -5.67 -18.85 0.10
N LEU A 15 -5.41 -17.81 0.88
CA LEU A 15 -4.79 -17.93 2.21
C LEU A 15 -5.76 -17.73 3.41
N PHE A 16 -7.07 -17.55 3.19
CA PHE A 16 -8.01 -17.26 4.28
C PHE A 16 -9.08 -18.34 4.56
N ASN A 17 -8.83 -19.60 4.24
CA ASN A 17 -9.73 -20.68 4.63
C ASN A 17 -9.18 -21.46 5.81
N ASN A 18 -9.31 -20.94 7.05
CA ASN A 18 -9.43 -21.74 8.28
C ASN A 18 -9.67 -20.84 9.50
N THR A 19 -10.92 -20.37 9.67
CA THR A 19 -11.42 -19.99 11.00
C THR A 19 -12.82 -20.59 11.20
N LYS A 20 -12.96 -21.25 12.32
CA LYS A 20 -14.22 -21.88 12.76
C LYS A 20 -15.38 -20.92 12.68
N SER A 21 -16.39 -21.31 11.92
CA SER A 21 -17.70 -20.71 11.85
C SER A 21 -18.33 -20.59 13.25
N GLN A 22 -18.34 -19.38 13.80
CA GLN A 22 -19.50 -18.96 14.56
C GLN A 22 -20.61 -18.74 13.53
N ASN A 23 -21.84 -19.16 13.82
CA ASN A 23 -23.03 -18.89 13.02
C ASN A 23 -23.25 -17.37 12.93
N ILE A 24 -22.51 -16.69 12.09
CA ILE A 24 -22.83 -15.35 11.62
C ILE A 24 -23.83 -15.58 10.52
N GLU A 25 -25.10 -15.24 10.77
CA GLU A 25 -26.10 -15.18 9.70
C GLU A 25 -25.50 -14.33 8.57
N SER A 26 -25.44 -14.91 7.36
CA SER A 26 -24.82 -14.25 6.23
C SER A 26 -25.52 -12.91 5.96
N GLU A 27 -24.79 -11.82 6.08
CA GLU A 27 -25.31 -10.48 5.81
C GLU A 27 -25.37 -10.27 4.30
N SER A 28 -26.58 -10.06 3.78
CA SER A 28 -26.78 -9.70 2.38
C SER A 28 -27.07 -8.21 2.27
N ILE A 29 -26.37 -7.51 1.38
CA ILE A 29 -26.58 -6.08 1.10
C ILE A 29 -26.97 -5.94 -0.38
N LEU A 30 -28.08 -5.27 -0.63
CA LEU A 30 -28.54 -4.94 -1.97
C LEU A 30 -28.49 -3.44 -2.18
N ILE A 31 -27.69 -2.98 -3.13
CA ILE A 31 -27.60 -1.57 -3.49
C ILE A 31 -28.38 -1.35 -4.78
N LYS A 32 -29.47 -0.55 -4.71
CA LYS A 32 -30.35 -0.23 -5.85
C LYS A 32 -30.26 1.24 -6.26
N GLY A 33 -30.55 1.53 -7.52
CA GLY A 33 -30.60 2.90 -8.06
C GLY A 33 -29.23 3.51 -8.31
N GLY A 34 -29.21 4.75 -8.78
CA GLY A 34 -27.97 5.42 -9.15
C GLY A 34 -27.24 4.76 -10.33
N TRP A 35 -25.93 4.87 -10.31
CA TRP A 35 -25.03 4.39 -11.37
C TRP A 35 -23.85 3.66 -10.76
N TYR A 36 -23.11 2.90 -11.56
CA TYR A 36 -21.79 2.39 -11.21
C TYR A 36 -20.84 2.54 -12.40
N ILE A 37 -19.52 2.51 -12.13
CA ILE A 37 -18.49 2.48 -13.16
C ILE A 37 -18.06 1.03 -13.37
N ASP A 38 -18.28 0.52 -14.58
CA ASP A 38 -17.71 -0.74 -15.02
C ASP A 38 -16.25 -0.49 -15.45
N LEU A 39 -15.29 -0.95 -14.62
CA LEU A 39 -13.87 -0.77 -14.87
C LEU A 39 -13.37 -1.62 -16.03
N THR A 40 -14.06 -2.70 -16.40
CA THR A 40 -13.64 -3.56 -17.52
C THR A 40 -13.90 -2.88 -18.85
N GLN A 41 -15.00 -2.13 -18.93
CA GLN A 41 -15.41 -1.41 -20.13
C GLN A 41 -15.13 0.10 -20.03
N MET A 42 -14.71 0.59 -18.88
CA MET A 42 -14.53 2.02 -18.57
C MET A 42 -15.79 2.84 -18.89
N LYS A 43 -16.95 2.31 -18.51
CA LYS A 43 -18.27 2.90 -18.79
C LYS A 43 -19.08 3.11 -17.53
N LYS A 44 -19.90 4.15 -17.57
CA LYS A 44 -20.92 4.43 -16.57
C LYS A 44 -22.20 3.67 -16.94
N GLU A 45 -22.62 2.77 -16.07
CA GLU A 45 -23.79 1.91 -16.26
C GLU A 45 -24.86 2.21 -15.20
N LYS A 46 -26.15 2.03 -15.58
CA LYS A 46 -27.26 2.18 -14.64
C LYS A 46 -27.23 1.00 -13.64
N ASN A 47 -27.24 1.32 -12.36
CA ASN A 47 -27.30 0.29 -11.33
C ASN A 47 -28.73 -0.25 -11.21
N ARG A 48 -28.94 -1.52 -11.61
CA ARG A 48 -30.20 -2.25 -11.48
C ARG A 48 -30.30 -2.98 -10.14
N GLY A 49 -29.17 -3.41 -9.59
CA GLY A 49 -29.06 -4.06 -8.29
C GLY A 49 -27.69 -4.70 -8.13
N ILE A 50 -26.89 -4.19 -7.20
CA ILE A 50 -25.63 -4.83 -6.80
C ILE A 50 -25.90 -5.61 -5.54
N LEU A 51 -25.79 -6.93 -5.61
CA LEU A 51 -25.91 -7.81 -4.46
C LEU A 51 -24.55 -8.16 -3.90
N ILE A 52 -24.39 -7.94 -2.61
CA ILE A 52 -23.18 -8.28 -1.85
C ILE A 52 -23.58 -9.31 -0.79
N GLN A 53 -22.86 -10.42 -0.73
CA GLN A 53 -23.01 -11.45 0.28
C GLN A 53 -21.65 -11.79 0.87
N ASP A 54 -21.57 -11.83 2.18
CA ASP A 54 -20.34 -12.13 2.91
C ASP A 54 -19.13 -11.29 2.44
N GLY A 55 -19.36 -10.00 2.17
CA GLY A 55 -18.35 -9.05 1.70
C GLY A 55 -17.94 -9.18 0.23
N LEU A 56 -18.59 -10.06 -0.54
CA LEU A 56 -18.31 -10.28 -1.96
C LEU A 56 -19.47 -9.79 -2.84
N ILE A 57 -19.14 -9.13 -3.96
CA ILE A 57 -20.13 -8.80 -5.00
C ILE A 57 -20.48 -10.08 -5.73
N VAL A 58 -21.72 -10.56 -5.56
CA VAL A 58 -22.20 -11.79 -6.20
C VAL A 58 -23.02 -11.52 -7.46
N SER A 59 -23.57 -10.31 -7.62
CA SER A 59 -24.29 -9.88 -8.81
C SER A 59 -24.21 -8.39 -9.00
N LEU A 60 -24.08 -7.93 -10.26
CA LEU A 60 -24.20 -6.52 -10.67
C LEU A 60 -25.59 -6.17 -11.24
N ASN A 61 -26.44 -7.16 -11.48
CA ASN A 61 -27.78 -7.01 -12.05
C ASN A 61 -28.78 -7.91 -11.32
N TYR A 62 -28.81 -7.80 -9.99
CA TYR A 62 -29.74 -8.59 -9.19
C TYR A 62 -31.16 -8.05 -9.31
N GLU A 63 -32.05 -8.85 -9.87
CA GLU A 63 -33.49 -8.61 -9.87
C GLU A 63 -34.14 -9.43 -8.76
N ASP A 64 -34.90 -8.76 -7.93
CA ASP A 64 -35.46 -9.26 -6.66
C ASP A 64 -36.52 -10.38 -6.91
N GLN A 65 -36.07 -11.57 -7.22
CA GLN A 65 -36.92 -12.74 -7.45
C GLN A 65 -37.01 -13.71 -6.25
N LYS A 66 -36.17 -13.50 -5.22
CA LYS A 66 -36.17 -14.37 -4.02
C LYS A 66 -36.05 -13.51 -2.76
N SER A 67 -36.86 -13.82 -1.78
CA SER A 67 -36.71 -13.30 -0.42
C SER A 67 -35.35 -13.77 0.13
N LEU A 68 -34.38 -12.86 0.25
CA LEU A 68 -33.14 -13.13 0.93
C LEU A 68 -33.35 -12.85 2.42
N ASN A 69 -32.97 -13.79 3.27
CA ASN A 69 -32.99 -13.57 4.72
C ASN A 69 -31.92 -12.50 5.06
N ASN A 70 -32.23 -11.62 6.01
CA ASN A 70 -31.35 -10.56 6.51
C ASN A 70 -30.82 -9.62 5.39
N LEU A 71 -31.69 -9.26 4.43
CA LEU A 71 -31.31 -8.34 3.37
C LEU A 71 -31.35 -6.89 3.84
N ARG A 72 -30.18 -6.26 3.92
CA ARG A 72 -30.05 -4.80 4.07
C ARG A 72 -30.10 -4.13 2.71
N GLN A 73 -31.04 -3.22 2.49
CA GLN A 73 -31.17 -2.49 1.22
C GLN A 73 -30.65 -1.06 1.36
N ILE A 74 -29.87 -0.63 0.38
CA ILE A 74 -29.37 0.74 0.22
C ILE A 74 -29.93 1.28 -1.11
N ASN A 75 -30.71 2.35 -1.06
CA ASN A 75 -31.27 2.99 -2.25
C ASN A 75 -30.48 4.26 -2.58
N LEU A 76 -29.93 4.31 -3.78
CA LEU A 76 -29.18 5.44 -4.28
C LEU A 76 -30.08 6.37 -5.09
N MET A 77 -29.81 7.68 -4.99
CA MET A 77 -30.40 8.68 -5.86
C MET A 77 -29.81 8.59 -7.27
N ASP A 78 -30.54 9.07 -8.27
CA ASP A 78 -30.07 9.09 -9.67
C ASP A 78 -28.81 9.95 -9.89
N SER A 79 -28.52 10.87 -9.00
CA SER A 79 -27.28 11.67 -9.01
C SER A 79 -26.06 10.93 -8.45
N GLN A 80 -26.23 9.80 -7.79
CA GLN A 80 -25.13 9.09 -7.14
C GLN A 80 -24.54 8.01 -8.06
N THR A 81 -23.23 7.84 -7.94
CA THR A 81 -22.49 6.83 -8.70
C THR A 81 -21.60 6.03 -7.75
N ILE A 82 -21.70 4.72 -7.85
CA ILE A 82 -20.83 3.79 -7.13
C ILE A 82 -19.48 3.72 -7.86
N LEU A 83 -18.42 3.88 -7.12
CA LEU A 83 -17.04 3.70 -7.56
C LEU A 83 -16.40 2.58 -6.74
N PRO A 84 -15.42 1.86 -7.30
CA PRO A 84 -14.53 1.06 -6.47
C PRO A 84 -13.83 1.92 -5.44
N GLY A 85 -13.56 1.36 -4.27
CA GLY A 85 -12.74 2.05 -3.29
C GLY A 85 -11.34 2.35 -3.83
N MET A 86 -10.81 3.50 -3.51
CA MET A 86 -9.46 3.88 -3.90
C MET A 86 -8.42 3.05 -3.14
N ILE A 87 -7.27 2.85 -3.77
CA ILE A 87 -6.10 2.21 -3.18
C ILE A 87 -4.99 3.26 -3.10
N ASP A 88 -4.56 3.58 -1.89
CA ASP A 88 -3.37 4.41 -1.69
C ASP A 88 -2.13 3.51 -1.66
N MET A 89 -1.25 3.66 -2.65
CA MET A 89 -0.06 2.84 -2.82
C MET A 89 1.16 3.35 -2.03
N HIS A 90 1.03 4.51 -1.37
CA HIS A 90 2.10 5.10 -0.57
C HIS A 90 1.53 5.76 0.70
N ALA A 91 0.82 4.98 1.50
CA ALA A 91 0.18 5.46 2.70
C ALA A 91 1.14 5.54 3.88
N HIS A 92 1.04 6.62 4.65
CA HIS A 92 1.69 6.72 5.94
C HIS A 92 0.65 6.75 7.05
N TYR A 93 0.87 5.94 8.07
CA TYR A 93 0.03 5.90 9.28
C TYR A 93 0.62 6.72 10.41
N ASN A 94 1.67 7.49 10.13
CA ASN A 94 2.30 8.33 11.13
C ASN A 94 1.58 9.67 11.32
N PHE A 95 1.76 10.23 12.50
CA PHE A 95 1.31 11.55 12.89
C PHE A 95 2.51 12.37 13.37
N ASP A 96 2.68 13.58 12.82
CA ASP A 96 3.72 14.50 13.25
C ASP A 96 3.28 15.20 14.52
N LEU A 97 4.00 14.96 15.60
CA LEU A 97 3.88 15.74 16.81
C LEU A 97 4.82 16.93 16.69
N VAL A 98 4.27 18.13 16.73
CA VAL A 98 5.04 19.37 16.56
C VAL A 98 6.26 19.37 17.48
N ASP A 99 7.45 19.46 16.89
CA ASP A 99 8.76 19.46 17.57
C ASP A 99 9.08 18.22 18.42
N GLN A 100 8.31 17.13 18.31
CA GLN A 100 8.52 15.93 19.09
C GLN A 100 8.82 14.67 18.25
N GLY A 101 8.67 14.76 16.93
CA GLY A 101 8.84 13.63 16.01
C GLY A 101 7.54 12.98 15.56
N ARG A 102 7.62 11.74 15.06
CA ARG A 102 6.49 11.01 14.46
C ARG A 102 6.15 9.74 15.22
N VAL A 103 4.86 9.50 15.35
CA VAL A 103 4.31 8.25 15.89
C VAL A 103 3.37 7.60 14.88
N ASP A 104 3.24 6.29 14.92
CA ASP A 104 2.21 5.58 14.15
C ASP A 104 0.85 5.73 14.83
N GLU A 105 -0.07 6.42 14.16
CA GLU A 105 -1.45 6.65 14.62
C GLU A 105 -2.44 6.04 13.62
N VAL A 106 -2.66 4.73 13.77
CA VAL A 106 -3.36 3.92 12.78
C VAL A 106 -4.87 4.16 12.78
N ASN A 107 -5.48 4.38 13.95
CA ASN A 107 -6.93 4.58 14.06
C ASN A 107 -7.36 5.85 13.34
N PHE A 108 -6.73 6.97 13.69
CA PHE A 108 -7.08 8.29 13.17
C PHE A 108 -6.84 8.38 11.67
N ASN A 109 -5.63 7.98 11.23
CA ASN A 109 -5.28 8.00 9.81
C ASN A 109 -6.15 7.03 9.01
N GLY A 110 -6.44 5.83 9.54
CA GLY A 110 -7.32 4.87 8.89
C GLY A 110 -8.75 5.41 8.69
N MET A 111 -9.29 6.13 9.64
CA MET A 111 -10.61 6.78 9.50
C MET A 111 -10.60 7.91 8.48
N ILE A 112 -9.51 8.70 8.42
CA ILE A 112 -9.35 9.74 7.38
C ILE A 112 -9.29 9.11 5.99
N PHE A 113 -8.54 8.03 5.80
CA PHE A 113 -8.49 7.29 4.53
C PHE A 113 -9.90 6.85 4.10
N LEU A 114 -10.65 6.18 4.99
CA LEU A 114 -12.01 5.73 4.68
C LEU A 114 -12.95 6.90 4.37
N ALA A 115 -12.89 7.99 5.14
CA ALA A 115 -13.73 9.18 4.92
C ALA A 115 -13.50 9.82 3.54
N ASN A 116 -12.33 9.60 2.95
CA ASN A 116 -11.98 10.06 1.61
C ASN A 116 -12.12 8.95 0.53
N GLY A 117 -12.75 7.81 0.86
CA GLY A 117 -12.99 6.73 -0.09
C GLY A 117 -11.79 5.82 -0.36
N VAL A 118 -10.71 5.93 0.41
CA VAL A 118 -9.57 5.02 0.34
C VAL A 118 -9.87 3.79 1.18
N THR A 119 -10.13 2.67 0.54
CA THR A 119 -10.54 1.41 1.20
C THR A 119 -9.40 0.40 1.35
N SER A 120 -8.28 0.65 0.70
CA SER A 120 -7.06 -0.14 0.84
C SER A 120 -5.84 0.77 0.83
N THR A 121 -4.85 0.42 1.61
CA THR A 121 -3.61 1.18 1.73
C THR A 121 -2.40 0.24 1.66
N TRP A 122 -1.35 0.70 1.01
CA TRP A 122 -0.03 0.09 1.05
C TRP A 122 0.86 0.99 1.89
N SER A 123 1.30 0.52 3.05
CA SER A 123 2.15 1.36 3.91
C SER A 123 3.53 1.57 3.32
N ALA A 124 4.07 2.77 3.50
CA ALA A 124 5.35 3.17 2.93
C ALA A 124 6.45 3.33 4.00
N GLY A 125 6.54 2.33 4.90
CA GLY A 125 7.42 2.31 6.05
C GLY A 125 6.69 2.73 7.35
N GLU A 126 6.97 2.01 8.42
CA GLU A 126 6.33 2.14 9.71
C GLU A 126 7.38 2.36 10.79
N TYR A 127 7.10 3.24 11.78
CA TYR A 127 7.98 3.44 12.94
C TYR A 127 7.78 2.36 14.00
N ASN A 128 6.52 1.93 14.19
CA ASN A 128 6.16 0.80 15.04
C ASN A 128 5.35 -0.23 14.24
N PRO A 129 6.01 -1.07 13.43
CA PRO A 129 5.32 -2.03 12.58
C PRO A 129 4.50 -3.06 13.34
N GLU A 130 4.88 -3.42 14.56
CA GLU A 130 4.10 -4.34 15.41
C GLU A 130 2.72 -3.76 15.73
N ARG A 131 2.65 -2.46 16.02
CA ARG A 131 1.40 -1.75 16.29
C ARG A 131 0.51 -1.71 15.05
N VAL A 132 1.09 -1.42 13.89
CA VAL A 132 0.35 -1.38 12.62
C VAL A 132 -0.16 -2.77 12.23
N ILE A 133 0.65 -3.82 12.39
CA ILE A 133 0.27 -5.21 12.15
C ILE A 133 -0.90 -5.63 13.07
N LYS A 134 -0.80 -5.35 14.36
CA LYS A 134 -1.88 -5.63 15.33
C LYS A 134 -3.18 -4.93 14.94
N HIS A 135 -3.09 -3.71 14.43
CA HIS A 135 -4.25 -2.96 13.97
C HIS A 135 -4.85 -3.57 12.70
N ARG A 136 -4.02 -3.90 11.70
CA ARG A 136 -4.41 -4.64 10.50
C ARG A 136 -5.18 -5.90 10.86
N ASP A 137 -4.64 -6.69 11.77
CA ASP A 137 -5.25 -7.95 12.16
C ASP A 137 -6.60 -7.75 12.85
N SER A 138 -6.75 -6.66 13.64
CA SER A 138 -8.05 -6.28 14.24
C SER A 138 -9.06 -5.84 13.18
N ILE A 139 -8.64 -5.12 12.14
CA ILE A 139 -9.52 -4.76 11.01
C ILE A 139 -9.93 -6.02 10.25
N ASN A 140 -8.99 -6.92 9.96
CA ASN A 140 -9.27 -8.16 9.23
C ASN A 140 -10.23 -9.11 9.98
N LYS A 141 -10.24 -9.03 11.31
CA LYS A 141 -11.19 -9.77 12.17
C LYS A 141 -12.55 -9.09 12.29
N GLY A 142 -12.68 -7.85 11.86
CA GLY A 142 -13.90 -7.05 12.05
C GLY A 142 -14.00 -6.38 13.43
N ASP A 143 -12.97 -6.45 14.27
CA ASP A 143 -12.95 -5.83 15.59
C ASP A 143 -12.77 -4.31 15.53
N LYS A 144 -12.23 -3.81 14.41
CA LYS A 144 -11.99 -2.38 14.15
C LYS A 144 -12.41 -1.99 12.75
N ILE A 145 -12.80 -0.73 12.60
CA ILE A 145 -13.10 -0.11 11.31
C ILE A 145 -11.81 0.54 10.77
N GLY A 146 -11.50 0.27 9.52
CA GLY A 146 -10.34 0.84 8.84
C GLY A 146 -10.23 0.33 7.41
N PRO A 147 -9.36 0.92 6.58
CA PRO A 147 -9.03 0.37 5.26
C PRO A 147 -8.27 -0.94 5.41
N ARG A 148 -8.30 -1.78 4.38
CA ARG A 148 -7.41 -2.94 4.32
C ARG A 148 -5.96 -2.47 4.24
N ILE A 149 -5.11 -2.94 5.16
CA ILE A 149 -3.71 -2.52 5.26
C ILE A 149 -2.80 -3.59 4.68
N PHE A 150 -1.99 -3.22 3.70
CA PHE A 150 -0.88 -4.00 3.18
C PHE A 150 0.42 -3.45 3.77
N ASN A 151 1.02 -4.19 4.70
CA ASN A 151 2.16 -3.73 5.46
C ASN A 151 3.47 -3.82 4.68
N SER A 152 4.33 -2.80 4.84
CA SER A 152 5.74 -2.81 4.39
C SER A 152 6.74 -3.04 5.52
N GLY A 153 6.26 -3.18 6.75
CA GLY A 153 7.14 -3.26 7.91
C GLY A 153 7.90 -1.96 8.19
N PRO A 154 9.01 -2.03 8.93
CA PRO A 154 9.81 -0.84 9.22
C PRO A 154 10.48 -0.29 7.97
N TYR A 155 11.04 0.90 8.06
CA TYR A 155 12.03 1.33 7.10
C TYR A 155 13.26 0.43 7.19
N PHE A 156 13.78 -0.02 6.05
CA PHE A 156 15.02 -0.79 5.95
C PHE A 156 16.13 0.13 5.48
N GLY A 157 17.06 0.44 6.39
CA GLY A 157 18.14 1.38 6.20
C GLY A 157 18.23 2.43 7.30
N GLY A 158 19.18 3.35 7.21
CA GLY A 158 19.50 4.35 8.23
C GLY A 158 18.37 5.29 8.63
N PHE A 159 17.37 5.44 7.76
CA PHE A 159 16.17 6.26 8.04
C PHE A 159 15.26 5.66 9.11
N ARG A 160 15.42 4.42 9.50
CA ARG A 160 14.45 3.66 10.32
C ARG A 160 13.85 4.42 11.50
N CYS A 161 14.66 5.16 12.25
CA CYS A 161 14.20 5.87 13.44
C CYS A 161 14.44 7.38 13.39
N GLU A 162 14.79 7.93 12.23
CA GLU A 162 15.27 9.33 12.13
C GLU A 162 14.29 10.35 12.69
N TYR A 163 12.98 10.15 12.49
CA TYR A 163 11.94 11.06 12.96
C TYR A 163 10.98 10.43 13.98
N SER A 164 11.28 9.25 14.49
CA SER A 164 10.42 8.65 15.52
C SER A 164 10.48 9.44 16.82
N VAL A 165 9.37 9.44 17.57
CA VAL A 165 9.34 10.00 18.92
C VAL A 165 10.29 9.20 19.80
N LYS A 166 11.17 9.90 20.53
CA LYS A 166 12.10 9.28 21.50
C LYS A 166 11.42 8.82 22.80
N ALA A 167 10.10 8.91 22.91
CA ALA A 167 9.35 8.57 24.10
C ALA A 167 9.08 7.07 24.20
N ALA A 168 9.22 6.55 25.37
CA ALA A 168 9.39 5.18 25.81
C ALA A 168 8.35 4.12 25.38
N GLU A 169 7.27 4.45 24.70
CA GLU A 169 6.26 3.44 24.29
C GLU A 169 6.41 2.93 22.85
N ASP A 170 7.17 3.65 22.03
CA ASP A 170 7.40 3.33 20.63
C ASP A 170 8.91 3.28 20.33
N ASP A 171 9.67 2.53 21.12
CA ASP A 171 11.12 2.38 20.90
C ASP A 171 11.40 1.79 19.52
N CYS A 172 11.69 2.67 18.58
CA CYS A 172 12.17 2.26 17.28
C CYS A 172 13.60 1.76 17.40
N VAL A 173 13.85 0.52 17.04
CA VAL A 173 15.19 -0.06 16.98
C VAL A 173 15.89 0.46 15.73
N ALA A 174 16.94 1.26 15.90
CA ALA A 174 17.70 1.84 14.81
C ALA A 174 18.32 0.76 13.91
N TRP A 175 18.53 1.12 12.63
CA TRP A 175 19.29 0.28 11.71
C TRP A 175 20.77 0.34 12.09
N PRO A 176 21.45 -0.80 12.32
CA PRO A 176 22.87 -0.78 12.70
C PRO A 176 23.77 -0.25 11.58
N ASN A 177 24.79 0.52 11.90
CA ASN A 177 25.73 1.04 10.90
C ASN A 177 26.57 -0.05 10.22
N ASP A 178 26.89 -1.14 10.96
CA ASP A 178 27.70 -2.26 10.49
C ASP A 178 26.87 -3.56 10.47
N ILE A 179 25.66 -3.48 9.92
CA ILE A 179 24.78 -4.66 9.86
C ILE A 179 25.33 -5.71 8.90
N SER A 180 25.44 -6.94 9.38
CA SER A 180 25.88 -8.07 8.56
C SER A 180 24.80 -8.53 7.59
N GLU A 181 25.23 -9.19 6.49
CA GLU A 181 24.30 -9.83 5.54
C GLU A 181 23.30 -10.76 6.23
N GLN A 182 23.77 -11.56 7.20
CA GLN A 182 22.90 -12.50 7.90
C GLN A 182 21.85 -11.79 8.75
N GLU A 183 22.18 -10.67 9.37
CA GLU A 183 21.22 -9.86 10.15
C GLU A 183 20.18 -9.23 9.25
N ILE A 184 20.58 -8.71 8.07
CA ILE A 184 19.64 -8.17 7.06
C ILE A 184 18.65 -9.27 6.64
N ARG A 185 19.14 -10.46 6.29
CA ARG A 185 18.29 -11.58 5.88
C ARG A 185 17.34 -12.02 7.00
N ASN A 186 17.84 -12.09 8.24
CA ASN A 186 17.03 -12.42 9.41
C ASN A 186 15.92 -11.37 9.64
N GLU A 187 16.23 -10.10 9.48
CA GLU A 187 15.25 -9.02 9.65
C GLU A 187 14.14 -9.09 8.60
N VAL A 188 14.47 -9.32 7.32
CA VAL A 188 13.46 -9.51 6.26
C VAL A 188 12.59 -10.74 6.55
N ASN A 189 13.20 -11.86 6.90
CA ASN A 189 12.49 -13.10 7.23
C ASN A 189 11.55 -12.95 8.44
N LYS A 190 11.97 -12.22 9.47
CA LYS A 190 11.15 -11.89 10.63
C LYS A 190 9.84 -11.19 10.23
N TRP A 191 9.93 -10.19 9.36
CA TRP A 191 8.75 -9.44 8.93
C TRP A 191 7.88 -10.21 7.94
N ALA A 192 8.48 -11.00 7.05
CA ALA A 192 7.74 -11.91 6.17
C ALA A 192 6.88 -12.89 6.98
N GLN A 193 7.41 -13.48 8.06
CA GLN A 193 6.67 -14.38 8.96
C GLN A 193 5.48 -13.70 9.65
N LYS A 194 5.50 -12.37 9.81
CA LYS A 194 4.39 -11.57 10.35
C LYS A 194 3.39 -11.11 9.31
N GLY A 195 3.51 -11.62 8.07
CA GLY A 195 2.61 -11.29 6.97
C GLY A 195 2.84 -9.91 6.37
N VAL A 196 4.04 -9.36 6.50
CA VAL A 196 4.50 -8.21 5.72
C VAL A 196 4.71 -8.68 4.28
N ILE A 197 4.22 -7.93 3.31
CA ILE A 197 4.20 -8.34 1.90
C ILE A 197 5.11 -7.51 0.99
N SER A 198 5.71 -6.48 1.54
CA SER A 198 6.64 -5.59 0.85
C SER A 198 7.68 -5.08 1.84
N ILE A 199 8.79 -4.56 1.35
CA ILE A 199 9.74 -3.82 2.17
C ILE A 199 9.92 -2.41 1.64
N LYS A 200 10.13 -1.46 2.55
CA LYS A 200 10.44 -0.05 2.24
C LYS A 200 11.91 0.22 2.53
N ILE A 201 12.70 0.38 1.47
CA ILE A 201 14.14 0.68 1.55
C ILE A 201 14.33 2.19 1.57
N LYS A 202 15.08 2.71 2.54
CA LYS A 202 15.45 4.11 2.62
C LYS A 202 16.77 4.30 3.38
N GLN A 203 17.73 4.96 2.77
CA GLN A 203 19.10 5.14 3.30
C GLN A 203 19.80 3.79 3.59
N ALA A 204 19.77 2.88 2.63
CA ALA A 204 20.55 1.65 2.66
C ALA A 204 21.69 1.74 1.64
N THR A 205 22.85 1.21 1.99
CA THR A 205 24.00 1.13 1.09
C THR A 205 23.68 0.25 -0.12
N PRO A 206 24.42 0.33 -1.24
CA PRO A 206 24.24 -0.54 -2.39
C PRO A 206 24.33 -2.03 -2.05
N GLY A 207 25.23 -2.41 -1.15
CA GLY A 207 25.37 -3.79 -0.67
C GLY A 207 24.15 -4.27 0.11
N GLU A 208 23.69 -3.47 1.07
CA GLU A 208 22.47 -3.76 1.85
C GLU A 208 21.24 -3.83 0.95
N THR A 209 21.08 -2.89 0.03
CA THR A 209 19.95 -2.84 -0.91
C THR A 209 19.87 -4.09 -1.74
N LYS A 210 20.99 -4.60 -2.24
CA LYS A 210 21.02 -5.86 -2.99
C LYS A 210 20.54 -7.03 -2.14
N ILE A 211 21.04 -7.17 -0.91
CA ILE A 211 20.66 -8.24 0.01
C ILE A 211 19.16 -8.15 0.38
N LEU A 212 18.68 -6.93 0.64
CA LEU A 212 17.28 -6.65 0.95
C LEU A 212 16.35 -7.10 -0.18
N ILE A 213 16.67 -6.75 -1.43
CA ILE A 213 15.88 -7.13 -2.60
C ILE A 213 15.89 -8.66 -2.78
N GLU A 214 17.06 -9.30 -2.74
CA GLU A 214 17.19 -10.74 -2.89
C GLU A 214 16.36 -11.50 -1.84
N GLU A 215 16.48 -11.13 -0.56
CA GLU A 215 15.79 -11.84 0.51
C GLU A 215 14.28 -11.55 0.53
N ALA A 216 13.86 -10.33 0.17
CA ALA A 216 12.45 -10.00 -0.01
C ALA A 216 11.82 -10.87 -1.10
N HIS A 217 12.44 -10.96 -2.28
CA HIS A 217 11.94 -11.79 -3.38
C HIS A 217 11.89 -13.26 -3.02
N LYS A 218 12.89 -13.78 -2.32
CA LYS A 218 12.90 -15.17 -1.82
C LYS A 218 11.70 -15.47 -0.92
N ASN A 219 11.22 -14.47 -0.18
CA ASN A 219 10.01 -14.57 0.64
C ASN A 219 8.71 -14.21 -0.10
N GLY A 220 8.75 -13.99 -1.41
CA GLY A 220 7.58 -13.58 -2.20
C GLY A 220 7.11 -12.14 -1.92
N MET A 221 7.94 -11.33 -1.29
CA MET A 221 7.66 -9.92 -0.99
C MET A 221 8.13 -9.04 -2.15
N THR A 222 7.46 -7.90 -2.33
CA THR A 222 7.91 -6.85 -3.23
C THR A 222 8.78 -5.83 -2.52
N THR A 223 9.51 -5.02 -3.28
CA THR A 223 10.43 -4.03 -2.79
C THR A 223 10.09 -2.64 -3.30
N ALA A 224 10.12 -1.64 -2.42
CA ALA A 224 9.95 -0.25 -2.75
C ALA A 224 11.09 0.57 -2.16
N ALA A 225 11.57 1.58 -2.88
CA ALA A 225 12.66 2.41 -2.39
C ALA A 225 12.44 3.91 -2.62
N HIS A 226 12.83 4.67 -1.62
CA HIS A 226 13.00 6.11 -1.72
C HIS A 226 14.47 6.37 -2.09
N LEU A 227 14.72 6.50 -3.36
CA LEU A 227 16.06 6.71 -3.95
C LEU A 227 16.28 8.22 -4.14
N ALA A 228 16.40 8.95 -3.07
CA ALA A 228 16.74 10.37 -3.14
C ALA A 228 18.23 10.56 -2.82
N ASN A 229 18.96 11.17 -3.72
CA ASN A 229 20.38 11.52 -3.53
C ASN A 229 20.59 12.62 -2.46
N TYR A 230 19.78 12.61 -1.39
CA TYR A 230 19.89 13.61 -0.32
C TYR A 230 20.95 13.28 0.72
N TYR A 231 21.38 12.02 0.79
CA TYR A 231 22.13 11.50 1.94
C TYR A 231 23.51 10.90 1.58
N GLY A 232 24.00 11.13 0.36
CA GLY A 232 25.38 10.79 -0.01
C GLY A 232 25.64 9.29 -0.14
N GLU A 233 26.52 8.72 0.67
CA GLU A 233 27.04 7.34 0.53
C GLU A 233 26.00 6.24 0.72
N TYR A 234 24.85 6.55 1.29
CA TYR A 234 23.81 5.57 1.64
C TYR A 234 22.80 5.36 0.54
N ASP A 235 22.80 6.14 -0.53
CA ASP A 235 21.79 6.03 -1.56
C ASP A 235 22.30 5.24 -2.77
N VAL A 236 21.50 4.29 -3.18
CA VAL A 236 21.73 3.53 -4.41
C VAL A 236 21.30 4.37 -5.60
N ASP A 237 22.12 4.40 -6.64
CA ASP A 237 21.72 4.96 -7.93
C ASP A 237 20.46 4.25 -8.45
N LEU A 238 19.54 5.01 -9.02
CA LEU A 238 18.29 4.48 -9.54
C LEU A 238 18.48 3.33 -10.54
N ARG A 239 19.46 3.48 -11.45
CA ARG A 239 19.76 2.46 -12.46
C ARG A 239 20.23 1.17 -11.79
N ASP A 240 21.11 1.29 -10.81
CA ASP A 240 21.66 0.13 -10.10
C ASP A 240 20.58 -0.58 -9.29
N ALA A 241 19.73 0.17 -8.58
CA ALA A 241 18.59 -0.40 -7.87
C ALA A 241 17.63 -1.18 -8.80
N ILE A 242 17.32 -0.63 -9.98
CA ILE A 242 16.51 -1.31 -10.99
C ILE A 242 17.22 -2.58 -11.51
N LEU A 243 18.53 -2.53 -11.71
CA LEU A 243 19.32 -3.68 -12.15
C LEU A 243 19.44 -4.76 -11.08
N MET A 244 19.42 -4.39 -9.80
CA MET A 244 19.34 -5.30 -8.66
C MET A 244 17.97 -5.99 -8.55
N GLY A 245 16.93 -5.46 -9.22
CA GLY A 245 15.60 -6.05 -9.23
C GLY A 245 14.57 -5.32 -8.37
N LEU A 246 14.77 -4.05 -8.03
CA LEU A 246 13.76 -3.24 -7.33
C LEU A 246 12.44 -3.27 -8.09
N ASP A 247 11.31 -3.44 -7.39
CA ASP A 247 9.98 -3.54 -8.02
C ASP A 247 9.31 -2.18 -8.18
N ARG A 248 9.51 -1.26 -7.23
CA ARG A 248 8.85 0.05 -7.23
C ARG A 248 9.80 1.17 -6.81
N VAL A 249 9.85 2.20 -7.64
CA VAL A 249 10.51 3.47 -7.33
C VAL A 249 9.47 4.46 -6.82
N GLU A 250 9.80 5.17 -5.77
CA GLU A 250 8.91 6.15 -5.14
C GLU A 250 9.52 7.55 -5.17
N HIS A 251 8.63 8.56 -5.12
CA HIS A 251 8.97 9.97 -5.09
C HIS A 251 9.58 10.52 -6.39
N GLN A 252 10.23 11.65 -6.27
CA GLN A 252 10.83 12.32 -7.40
C GLN A 252 12.10 11.59 -7.85
N ILE A 253 12.19 11.31 -9.13
CA ILE A 253 13.41 10.83 -9.76
C ILE A 253 14.28 12.04 -10.11
N THR A 254 15.46 12.16 -9.51
CA THR A 254 16.48 13.14 -9.89
C THR A 254 17.58 12.43 -10.66
N LEU A 255 17.76 12.79 -11.91
CA LEU A 255 18.84 12.32 -12.76
C LEU A 255 19.80 13.48 -13.02
N GLY A 256 20.81 13.64 -12.18
CA GLY A 256 21.88 14.63 -12.37
C GLY A 256 21.37 16.04 -12.74
N ASN A 257 22.06 16.72 -13.63
CA ASN A 257 21.70 18.07 -14.11
C ASN A 257 20.76 18.08 -15.33
N GLY A 258 20.29 16.91 -15.81
CA GLY A 258 19.63 16.77 -17.10
C GLY A 258 18.15 17.23 -17.15
N GLY A 259 17.49 17.33 -16.02
CA GLY A 259 16.06 17.66 -15.97
C GLY A 259 15.13 16.64 -16.65
N ALA A 260 13.82 16.89 -16.59
CA ALA A 260 12.75 15.94 -17.02
C ALA A 260 12.72 15.63 -18.54
N LYS A 261 13.48 16.31 -19.35
CA LYS A 261 13.55 16.14 -20.82
C LYS A 261 14.95 15.74 -21.31
N SER A 262 15.75 15.10 -20.47
CA SER A 262 17.07 14.65 -20.85
C SER A 262 17.05 13.29 -21.53
N LYS A 263 18.03 13.02 -22.39
CA LYS A 263 18.26 11.68 -22.98
C LYS A 263 18.46 10.61 -21.90
N GLU A 264 19.02 10.99 -20.78
CA GLU A 264 19.20 10.09 -19.63
C GLU A 264 17.87 9.69 -19.00
N MET A 265 16.92 10.62 -18.90
CA MET A 265 15.57 10.32 -18.42
C MET A 265 14.85 9.36 -19.36
N ASP A 266 14.93 9.56 -20.67
CA ASP A 266 14.32 8.65 -21.66
C ASP A 266 14.90 7.24 -21.52
N GLN A 267 16.23 7.12 -21.40
CA GLN A 267 16.91 5.83 -21.20
C GLN A 267 16.48 5.16 -19.88
N MET A 268 16.23 5.94 -18.83
CA MET A 268 15.77 5.41 -17.56
C MET A 268 14.33 4.91 -17.65
N ILE A 269 13.44 5.67 -18.32
CA ILE A 269 12.06 5.26 -18.57
C ILE A 269 12.03 3.95 -19.38
N ASP A 270 12.84 3.84 -20.44
CA ASP A 270 12.96 2.63 -21.23
C ASP A 270 13.42 1.42 -20.40
N LEU A 271 14.38 1.64 -19.49
CA LEU A 271 14.86 0.61 -18.58
C LEU A 271 13.74 0.18 -17.60
N MET A 272 13.02 1.12 -17.03
CA MET A 272 11.89 0.85 -16.13
C MET A 272 10.79 0.05 -16.86
N ILE A 273 10.42 0.43 -18.08
CA ILE A 273 9.44 -0.27 -18.89
C ILE A 273 9.93 -1.71 -19.19
N LYS A 274 11.18 -1.85 -19.63
CA LYS A 274 11.78 -3.16 -19.93
C LYS A 274 11.81 -4.09 -18.72
N ARG A 275 12.05 -3.54 -17.54
CA ARG A 275 12.14 -4.28 -16.27
C ARG A 275 10.80 -4.38 -15.55
N LYS A 276 9.73 -3.74 -16.06
CA LYS A 276 8.39 -3.68 -15.46
C LYS A 276 8.38 -3.06 -14.07
N ILE A 277 9.18 -2.02 -13.88
CA ILE A 277 9.26 -1.29 -12.61
C ILE A 277 8.02 -0.40 -12.47
N TYR A 278 7.41 -0.42 -11.30
CA TYR A 278 6.34 0.51 -10.95
C TYR A 278 6.93 1.83 -10.47
N TYR A 279 6.22 2.92 -10.75
CA TYR A 279 6.60 4.25 -10.30
C TYR A 279 5.48 4.92 -9.54
N ASP A 280 5.75 5.31 -8.31
CA ASP A 280 4.86 6.10 -7.47
C ASP A 280 5.47 7.48 -7.22
N ALA A 281 5.02 8.47 -7.97
CA ALA A 281 5.59 9.82 -7.95
C ALA A 281 5.14 10.66 -6.75
N ASN A 282 4.15 10.23 -5.97
CA ASN A 282 3.54 11.02 -4.88
C ASN A 282 3.15 12.43 -5.33
N LEU A 283 2.51 12.56 -6.48
CA LEU A 283 2.22 13.85 -7.11
C LEU A 283 1.48 14.82 -6.19
N GLN A 284 0.61 14.30 -5.31
CA GLN A 284 -0.12 15.13 -4.36
C GLN A 284 0.82 15.81 -3.37
N MET A 285 1.86 15.12 -2.91
CA MET A 285 2.85 15.69 -2.00
C MET A 285 3.62 16.82 -2.67
N TYR A 286 4.13 16.58 -3.88
CA TYR A 286 5.00 17.54 -4.58
C TYR A 286 4.22 18.61 -5.37
N GLY A 287 3.08 18.25 -5.95
CA GLY A 287 2.20 19.20 -6.66
C GLY A 287 1.37 20.07 -5.73
N GLY A 288 0.90 19.54 -4.62
CA GLY A 288 0.06 20.26 -3.66
C GLY A 288 0.77 21.39 -2.92
N ILE A 289 2.10 21.33 -2.75
CA ILE A 289 2.89 22.40 -2.13
C ILE A 289 2.82 23.67 -2.95
N ASN A 290 2.91 23.57 -4.28
CA ASN A 290 2.83 24.74 -5.18
C ASN A 290 1.43 25.37 -5.24
N LEU A 291 0.37 24.60 -5.02
CA LEU A 291 -1.01 25.09 -4.96
C LEU A 291 -1.37 25.74 -3.63
N ARG A 292 -0.68 25.40 -2.54
CA ARG A 292 -0.89 26.00 -1.22
C ARG A 292 -0.09 27.30 -1.01
N ALA A 293 0.89 27.57 -1.87
CA ALA A 293 1.70 28.78 -1.85
C ALA A 293 1.11 29.91 -2.70
N GLN A 294 -0.01 29.69 -3.39
CA GLN A 294 -0.83 30.68 -4.10
C GLN A 294 -2.08 31.01 -3.27
#